data_96ff2497438d30b7b468304ba27a1024
#
_entry.id   96ff2497438d30b7b468304ba27a1024
#
_cell.length_a   1.000
_cell.length_b   1.000
_cell.length_c   1.000
_cell.angle_alpha   90.00
_cell.angle_beta   90.00
_cell.angle_gamma   90.00
#
_symmetry.space_group_name_H-M   'P 1'
#
loop_
_entity.id
_entity.type
_entity.pdbx_description
1 polymer ?
#
loop_
_entity_poly.entity_id
_entity_poly.type
_entity_poly.pdbx_seq_one_letter_code
_entity_poly.pdbx_strand_id
1 'polypeptide(L)'
;MRNIFFLLLATLVSLSLLQSCLQVPGGVSRREAKQVFSERAEEPDREIKSEAYFHYAAAQVKRNKGLLDEAIEDYKKAISYDPQSPLLKLELSRLYINKGLMEEAVKQCLEAIALEPENVDALLTLGGIYSSQNKAELAVEQYKRVLAIDPKNRHAFRYLSDLYYSKKEYAKAIDLLNRFVELDPDSILGYYYLGRIYAEMEQFPEAEANYLKALEIDPSFVSALNDLATLYVITKRPEKAIERFNRVLEVDPENQRARASLGQIYMKNDQLDEAVRQFQEIQKIDSENLNIRVTLGVIYFEQKRYDDAILEFRFVLASAPDNHRIRYYLASTYLEKEVFSQAFEEFEKIPPESDLYVDARKSMAYILREQDRLPEAVATMKEAIRQKPKSVDLYVYLSTLYERTEGFSQALHVLQEAAALEPENVEILFQMGVVYDKSGNLEKTIEMMKLVIQKEPDHAEALNYLGYTYADRNMHLDEALELIQKALQLKPDSGYIVDSLGWVYYRKEDYERAVKELERAVSLKPDDPVINEHLGDGYLKLDEKAKALQAYERALELDPRADQLKRLKEKLKALEKEQKGAP
;
A
#
# COMPACT_ATOMS: atom_id res chain seq x y z
N MET A 1 33.26 24.10 10.09
CA MET A 1 34.40 25.04 10.07
C MET A 1 35.63 24.55 9.28
N ARG A 2 35.67 23.35 8.72
CA ARG A 2 36.82 22.81 7.98
C ARG A 2 36.72 22.97 6.46
N ASN A 3 35.53 23.21 5.91
CA ASN A 3 35.30 23.38 4.47
C ASN A 3 35.39 24.83 3.96
N ILE A 4 35.43 25.82 4.85
CA ILE A 4 35.58 27.23 4.47
C ILE A 4 37.05 27.59 4.27
N PHE A 5 37.98 26.83 4.87
CA PHE A 5 39.40 27.07 4.76
C PHE A 5 40.01 26.62 3.41
N PHE A 6 39.39 25.60 2.77
CA PHE A 6 39.85 25.12 1.45
C PHE A 6 39.37 25.99 0.28
N LEU A 7 38.21 26.63 0.40
CA LEU A 7 37.74 27.55 -0.65
C LEU A 7 38.49 28.88 -0.66
N LEU A 8 38.99 29.34 0.49
CA LEU A 8 39.80 30.58 0.59
C LEU A 8 41.24 30.39 0.12
N LEU A 9 41.79 29.16 0.21
CA LEU A 9 43.14 28.89 -0.30
C LEU A 9 43.16 28.75 -1.83
N ALA A 10 42.09 28.20 -2.43
CA ALA A 10 41.99 28.08 -3.89
C ALA A 10 41.79 29.45 -4.59
N THR A 11 41.12 30.38 -3.93
CA THR A 11 40.91 31.75 -4.47
C THR A 11 42.14 32.66 -4.30
N LEU A 12 42.96 32.41 -3.29
CA LEU A 12 44.21 33.17 -3.08
C LEU A 12 45.34 32.72 -4.02
N VAL A 13 45.40 31.47 -4.40
CA VAL A 13 46.41 30.96 -5.37
C VAL A 13 46.06 31.39 -6.80
N SER A 14 44.76 31.51 -7.15
CA SER A 14 44.36 32.02 -8.47
C SER A 14 44.53 33.52 -8.62
N LEU A 15 44.46 34.31 -7.55
CA LEU A 15 44.73 35.75 -7.59
C LEU A 15 46.23 36.08 -7.63
N SER A 16 47.10 35.25 -7.03
CA SER A 16 48.54 35.46 -7.04
C SER A 16 49.17 35.12 -8.40
N LEU A 17 48.59 34.18 -9.16
CA LEU A 17 49.04 33.88 -10.53
C LEU A 17 48.55 34.89 -11.56
N LEU A 18 47.47 35.63 -11.31
CA LEU A 18 47.00 36.72 -12.15
C LEU A 18 47.76 38.04 -11.88
N GLN A 19 48.32 38.23 -10.68
CA GLN A 19 49.13 39.40 -10.36
C GLN A 19 50.60 39.30 -10.80
N SER A 20 51.13 38.09 -10.98
CA SER A 20 52.51 37.91 -11.49
C SER A 20 52.65 38.08 -13.00
N CYS A 21 51.52 38.07 -13.74
CA CYS A 21 51.53 38.37 -15.19
C CYS A 21 51.33 39.87 -15.53
N LEU A 22 51.20 40.77 -14.55
CA LEU A 22 50.94 42.20 -14.75
C LEU A 22 52.05 43.12 -14.27
N GLN A 23 53.25 42.59 -13.96
CA GLN A 23 54.45 43.44 -13.75
C GLN A 23 55.46 43.24 -14.88
N VAL A 24 55.24 43.93 -15.97
CA VAL A 24 56.30 44.26 -16.93
C VAL A 24 56.82 45.63 -16.54
N PRO A 25 58.09 45.76 -16.12
CA PRO A 25 58.65 47.04 -15.88
C PRO A 25 59.06 47.69 -17.23
N GLY A 26 58.58 48.89 -17.45
CA GLY A 26 58.98 49.69 -18.57
C GLY A 26 57.94 49.76 -19.69
N GLY A 27 57.41 51.00 -19.85
CA GLY A 27 56.37 51.38 -20.78
C GLY A 27 56.63 51.01 -22.23
N VAL A 28 56.21 49.83 -22.59
CA VAL A 28 56.04 49.42 -23.99
C VAL A 28 54.68 49.89 -24.44
N SER A 29 54.62 50.83 -25.35
CA SER A 29 53.38 51.33 -25.91
C SER A 29 52.63 50.18 -26.65
N ARG A 30 51.31 50.26 -26.71
CA ARG A 30 50.45 49.29 -27.46
C ARG A 30 50.91 49.16 -28.95
N ARG A 31 51.72 50.10 -29.45
CA ARG A 31 52.34 50.04 -30.77
C ARG A 31 53.62 49.18 -30.79
N GLU A 32 54.44 49.21 -29.74
CA GLU A 32 55.65 48.37 -29.64
C GLU A 32 55.32 46.91 -29.35
N ALA A 33 54.28 46.62 -28.55
CA ALA A 33 53.79 45.28 -28.41
C ALA A 33 53.27 44.71 -29.75
N LYS A 34 52.58 45.49 -30.57
CA LYS A 34 52.23 45.11 -31.93
C LYS A 34 53.42 44.87 -32.84
N GLN A 35 54.51 45.64 -32.69
CA GLN A 35 55.70 45.51 -33.53
C GLN A 35 56.59 44.33 -33.16
N VAL A 36 56.75 44.00 -31.90
CA VAL A 36 57.45 42.77 -31.43
C VAL A 36 56.69 41.46 -31.78
N PHE A 37 55.37 41.54 -31.92
CA PHE A 37 54.61 40.45 -32.43
C PHE A 37 54.51 40.40 -33.96
N SER A 38 54.85 41.46 -34.70
CA SER A 38 54.80 41.45 -36.17
C SER A 38 56.12 40.99 -36.83
N GLU A 39 57.23 40.84 -36.10
CA GLU A 39 58.52 40.35 -36.66
C GLU A 39 58.70 38.81 -36.56
N ARG A 40 57.70 38.05 -36.03
CA ARG A 40 57.64 36.58 -36.18
C ARG A 40 56.63 36.29 -37.25
N ALA A 41 57.10 35.87 -38.40
CA ALA A 41 56.44 35.39 -39.60
C ALA A 41 54.90 35.29 -39.54
N GLU A 42 54.28 36.08 -40.37
CA GLU A 42 52.93 36.11 -40.82
C GLU A 42 52.38 34.72 -41.01
N GLU A 43 51.54 34.28 -40.09
CA GLU A 43 50.49 33.34 -40.41
C GLU A 43 49.18 34.11 -40.24
N PRO A 44 48.47 34.49 -41.32
CA PRO A 44 47.09 35.01 -41.24
C PRO A 44 46.16 34.10 -40.44
N ASP A 45 46.48 32.84 -40.40
CA ASP A 45 45.83 31.78 -39.61
C ASP A 45 45.90 32.00 -38.07
N ARG A 46 46.87 32.75 -37.57
CA ARG A 46 47.10 32.98 -36.13
C ARG A 46 46.19 34.07 -35.56
N GLU A 47 45.90 35.09 -36.32
CA GLU A 47 45.00 36.18 -35.94
C GLU A 47 43.55 35.70 -36.01
N ILE A 48 43.19 34.92 -37.02
CA ILE A 48 41.88 34.28 -37.20
C ILE A 48 41.61 33.31 -36.05
N LYS A 49 42.57 32.47 -35.68
CA LYS A 49 42.43 31.55 -34.54
C LYS A 49 42.32 32.31 -33.20
N SER A 50 43.00 33.41 -33.05
CA SER A 50 42.91 34.27 -31.85
C SER A 50 41.51 34.85 -31.65
N GLU A 51 40.85 35.32 -32.70
CA GLU A 51 39.46 35.80 -32.64
C GLU A 51 38.47 34.67 -32.38
N ALA A 52 38.68 33.49 -32.96
CA ALA A 52 37.88 32.31 -32.64
C ALA A 52 37.94 31.95 -31.15
N TYR A 53 39.16 31.94 -30.56
CA TYR A 53 39.34 31.68 -29.13
C TYR A 53 38.73 32.78 -28.25
N PHE A 54 38.85 34.06 -28.64
CA PHE A 54 38.22 35.16 -27.91
C PHE A 54 36.70 34.99 -27.83
N HIS A 55 36.03 34.74 -28.97
CA HIS A 55 34.60 34.54 -29.02
C HIS A 55 34.19 33.25 -28.31
N TYR A 56 34.95 32.14 -28.40
CA TYR A 56 34.74 30.94 -27.63
C TYR A 56 34.75 31.21 -26.12
N ALA A 57 35.77 31.91 -25.61
CA ALA A 57 35.85 32.26 -24.19
C ALA A 57 34.71 33.19 -23.75
N ALA A 58 34.34 34.16 -24.57
CA ALA A 58 33.20 35.04 -24.30
C ALA A 58 31.88 34.24 -24.22
N ALA A 59 31.67 33.31 -25.14
CA ALA A 59 30.50 32.40 -25.15
C ALA A 59 30.43 31.54 -23.88
N GLN A 60 31.55 30.96 -23.44
CA GLN A 60 31.61 30.18 -22.19
C GLN A 60 31.23 31.02 -20.97
N VAL A 61 31.73 32.23 -20.85
CA VAL A 61 31.39 33.15 -19.75
C VAL A 61 29.91 33.50 -19.76
N LYS A 62 29.31 33.78 -20.94
CA LYS A 62 27.91 34.11 -21.09
C LYS A 62 27.00 32.89 -20.78
N ARG A 63 27.39 31.70 -21.24
CA ARG A 63 26.71 30.44 -20.89
C ARG A 63 26.64 30.25 -19.36
N ASN A 64 27.76 30.44 -18.67
CA ASN A 64 27.82 30.28 -17.21
C ASN A 64 26.98 31.34 -16.45
N LYS A 65 26.68 32.48 -17.09
CA LYS A 65 25.78 33.52 -16.58
C LYS A 65 24.32 33.29 -16.97
N GLY A 66 24.01 32.25 -17.73
CA GLY A 66 22.64 31.97 -18.22
C GLY A 66 22.22 32.83 -19.42
N LEU A 67 23.13 33.64 -20.00
CA LEU A 67 22.87 34.50 -21.16
C LEU A 67 23.00 33.68 -22.46
N LEU A 68 22.06 32.75 -22.67
CA LEU A 68 22.17 31.72 -23.71
C LEU A 68 22.16 32.31 -25.13
N ASP A 69 21.33 33.33 -25.40
CA ASP A 69 21.26 33.96 -26.72
C ASP A 69 22.56 34.64 -27.11
N GLU A 70 23.13 35.39 -26.18
CA GLU A 70 24.42 36.05 -26.39
C GLU A 70 25.55 35.03 -26.54
N ALA A 71 25.50 33.92 -25.80
CA ALA A 71 26.50 32.86 -25.95
C ALA A 71 26.41 32.18 -27.33
N ILE A 72 25.19 31.95 -27.85
CA ILE A 72 24.99 31.43 -29.21
C ILE A 72 25.58 32.33 -30.26
N GLU A 73 25.38 33.65 -30.15
CA GLU A 73 25.95 34.61 -31.10
C GLU A 73 27.48 34.63 -31.07
N ASP A 74 28.09 34.54 -29.90
CA ASP A 74 29.56 34.45 -29.81
C ASP A 74 30.09 33.11 -30.34
N TYR A 75 29.39 31.98 -30.11
CA TYR A 75 29.77 30.70 -30.76
C TYR A 75 29.65 30.76 -32.27
N LYS A 76 28.62 31.41 -32.85
CA LYS A 76 28.49 31.62 -34.29
C LYS A 76 29.64 32.44 -34.84
N LYS A 77 30.07 33.51 -34.11
CA LYS A 77 31.24 34.27 -34.48
C LYS A 77 32.51 33.44 -34.40
N ALA A 78 32.71 32.68 -33.33
CA ALA A 78 33.86 31.79 -33.22
C ALA A 78 33.92 30.80 -34.40
N ILE A 79 32.78 30.20 -34.79
CA ILE A 79 32.68 29.32 -35.96
C ILE A 79 32.96 30.06 -37.27
N SER A 80 32.59 31.34 -37.40
CA SER A 80 32.92 32.10 -38.62
C SER A 80 34.42 32.35 -38.79
N TYR A 81 35.17 32.37 -37.70
CA TYR A 81 36.63 32.47 -37.71
C TYR A 81 37.32 31.10 -37.82
N ASP A 82 36.75 30.05 -37.19
CA ASP A 82 37.26 28.68 -37.30
C ASP A 82 36.12 27.71 -37.68
N PRO A 83 35.75 27.67 -38.97
CA PRO A 83 34.64 26.84 -39.44
C PRO A 83 34.95 25.33 -39.44
N GLN A 84 36.25 24.97 -39.32
CA GLN A 84 36.71 23.57 -39.30
C GLN A 84 36.85 22.99 -37.89
N SER A 85 36.42 23.72 -36.85
CA SER A 85 36.44 23.23 -35.46
C SER A 85 35.21 22.38 -35.11
N PRO A 86 35.36 21.08 -34.92
CA PRO A 86 34.25 20.23 -34.45
C PRO A 86 33.78 20.62 -33.04
N LEU A 87 34.72 21.06 -32.19
CA LEU A 87 34.46 21.50 -30.82
C LEU A 87 33.47 22.66 -30.77
N LEU A 88 33.67 23.70 -31.56
CA LEU A 88 32.79 24.87 -31.58
C LEU A 88 31.37 24.53 -32.00
N LYS A 89 31.24 23.65 -33.00
CA LYS A 89 29.93 23.17 -33.46
C LYS A 89 29.24 22.31 -32.40
N LEU A 90 29.99 21.44 -31.72
CA LEU A 90 29.45 20.61 -30.64
C LEU A 90 28.98 21.48 -29.46
N GLU A 91 29.77 22.46 -29.03
CA GLU A 91 29.40 23.37 -27.95
C GLU A 91 28.16 24.22 -28.33
N LEU A 92 28.05 24.69 -29.56
CA LEU A 92 26.86 25.38 -30.05
C LEU A 92 25.65 24.46 -30.06
N SER A 93 25.82 23.18 -30.46
CA SER A 93 24.76 22.18 -30.40
C SER A 93 24.23 22.01 -28.96
N ARG A 94 25.12 21.92 -27.95
CA ARG A 94 24.76 21.82 -26.53
C ARG A 94 23.94 23.03 -26.05
N LEU A 95 24.25 24.23 -26.54
CA LEU A 95 23.44 25.42 -26.24
C LEU A 95 22.05 25.37 -26.89
N TYR A 96 21.94 24.88 -28.12
CA TYR A 96 20.66 24.69 -28.79
C TYR A 96 19.80 23.67 -28.06
N ILE A 97 20.38 22.57 -27.54
CA ILE A 97 19.66 21.60 -26.68
C ILE A 97 19.08 22.30 -25.45
N ASN A 98 19.90 23.12 -24.74
CA ASN A 98 19.46 23.84 -23.56
C ASN A 98 18.30 24.82 -23.84
N LYS A 99 18.21 25.32 -25.08
CA LYS A 99 17.11 26.19 -25.54
C LYS A 99 15.93 25.43 -26.14
N GLY A 100 16.00 24.11 -26.26
CA GLY A 100 14.97 23.31 -26.93
C GLY A 100 14.98 23.39 -28.46
N LEU A 101 16.01 24.00 -29.07
CA LEU A 101 16.18 24.15 -30.53
C LEU A 101 16.80 22.88 -31.10
N MET A 102 16.03 21.80 -31.16
CA MET A 102 16.56 20.46 -31.43
C MET A 102 17.01 20.26 -32.87
N GLU A 103 16.37 20.93 -33.85
CA GLU A 103 16.77 20.82 -35.28
C GLU A 103 18.13 21.49 -35.53
N GLU A 104 18.34 22.67 -34.97
CA GLU A 104 19.61 23.38 -35.01
C GLU A 104 20.70 22.59 -34.29
N ALA A 105 20.39 21.97 -33.16
CA ALA A 105 21.31 21.11 -32.43
C ALA A 105 21.76 19.91 -33.27
N VAL A 106 20.82 19.22 -33.90
CA VAL A 106 21.13 18.10 -34.84
C VAL A 106 22.04 18.57 -35.97
N LYS A 107 21.72 19.71 -36.59
CA LYS A 107 22.54 20.25 -37.69
C LYS A 107 23.98 20.46 -37.25
N GLN A 108 24.20 21.09 -36.10
CA GLN A 108 25.55 21.35 -35.58
C GLN A 108 26.29 20.06 -35.21
N CYS A 109 25.61 19.06 -34.63
CA CYS A 109 26.22 17.75 -34.39
C CYS A 109 26.64 17.06 -35.69
N LEU A 110 25.77 17.07 -36.72
CA LEU A 110 26.08 16.43 -38.01
C LEU A 110 27.28 17.13 -38.71
N GLU A 111 27.36 18.48 -38.62
CA GLU A 111 28.50 19.22 -39.14
C GLU A 111 29.77 18.89 -38.36
N ALA A 112 29.72 18.74 -37.03
CA ALA A 112 30.88 18.34 -36.22
C ALA A 112 31.35 16.93 -36.59
N ILE A 113 30.41 15.96 -36.78
CA ILE A 113 30.72 14.60 -37.20
C ILE A 113 31.25 14.54 -38.63
N ALA A 114 30.80 15.43 -39.52
CA ALA A 114 31.35 15.51 -40.91
C ALA A 114 32.81 15.95 -40.92
N LEU A 115 33.20 16.80 -39.98
CA LEU A 115 34.59 17.25 -39.81
C LEU A 115 35.45 16.19 -39.10
N GLU A 116 34.90 15.53 -38.11
CA GLU A 116 35.58 14.49 -37.33
C GLU A 116 34.63 13.30 -37.11
N PRO A 117 34.66 12.31 -38.05
CA PRO A 117 33.73 11.19 -38.03
C PRO A 117 33.81 10.26 -36.80
N GLU A 118 34.94 10.30 -36.10
CA GLU A 118 35.21 9.51 -34.88
C GLU A 118 35.03 10.32 -33.59
N ASN A 119 34.43 11.52 -33.67
CA ASN A 119 34.17 12.35 -32.50
C ASN A 119 33.08 11.70 -31.61
N VAL A 120 33.51 11.00 -30.57
CA VAL A 120 32.68 10.28 -29.62
C VAL A 120 31.64 11.18 -28.95
N ASP A 121 32.05 12.39 -28.55
CA ASP A 121 31.17 13.36 -27.88
C ASP A 121 30.04 13.86 -28.78
N ALA A 122 30.36 14.10 -30.06
CA ALA A 122 29.36 14.52 -31.04
C ALA A 122 28.37 13.40 -31.35
N LEU A 123 28.85 12.16 -31.47
CA LEU A 123 28.02 10.98 -31.68
C LEU A 123 27.10 10.70 -30.46
N LEU A 124 27.64 10.79 -29.22
CA LEU A 124 26.85 10.66 -27.99
C LEU A 124 25.78 11.74 -27.90
N THR A 125 26.14 12.99 -28.20
CA THR A 125 25.22 14.13 -28.18
C THR A 125 24.09 13.94 -29.19
N LEU A 126 24.43 13.57 -30.44
CA LEU A 126 23.44 13.31 -31.49
C LEU A 126 22.52 12.14 -31.14
N GLY A 127 23.08 11.06 -30.60
CA GLY A 127 22.30 9.92 -30.10
C GLY A 127 21.31 10.33 -29.00
N GLY A 128 21.74 11.21 -28.06
CA GLY A 128 20.89 11.77 -27.01
C GLY A 128 19.74 12.62 -27.56
N ILE A 129 20.02 13.47 -28.58
CA ILE A 129 18.98 14.27 -29.24
C ILE A 129 17.95 13.35 -29.91
N TYR A 130 18.40 12.35 -30.68
CA TYR A 130 17.49 11.40 -31.33
C TYR A 130 16.66 10.60 -30.32
N SER A 131 17.26 10.20 -29.21
CA SER A 131 16.55 9.52 -28.13
C SER A 131 15.43 10.42 -27.54
N SER A 132 15.72 11.70 -27.26
CA SER A 132 14.72 12.65 -26.76
C SER A 132 13.59 12.95 -27.73
N GLN A 133 13.86 12.82 -29.04
CA GLN A 133 12.87 12.96 -30.11
C GLN A 133 12.11 11.64 -30.42
N ASN A 134 12.31 10.59 -29.62
CA ASN A 134 11.76 9.27 -29.84
C ASN A 134 12.16 8.62 -31.19
N LYS A 135 13.32 9.02 -31.75
CA LYS A 135 13.90 8.46 -32.97
C LYS A 135 14.91 7.37 -32.60
N ALA A 136 14.40 6.28 -32.02
CA ALA A 136 15.23 5.26 -31.37
C ALA A 136 16.22 4.58 -32.31
N GLU A 137 15.85 4.30 -33.56
CA GLU A 137 16.72 3.65 -34.56
C GLU A 137 17.95 4.51 -34.86
N LEU A 138 17.76 5.83 -35.03
CA LEU A 138 18.85 6.75 -35.29
C LEU A 138 19.76 6.89 -34.05
N ALA A 139 19.19 6.89 -32.86
CA ALA A 139 19.96 6.90 -31.61
C ALA A 139 20.82 5.63 -31.47
N VAL A 140 20.23 4.46 -31.71
CA VAL A 140 20.92 3.15 -31.69
C VAL A 140 22.11 3.15 -32.66
N GLU A 141 21.95 3.70 -33.87
CA GLU A 141 23.02 3.80 -34.85
C GLU A 141 24.20 4.63 -34.32
N GLN A 142 23.93 5.80 -33.73
CA GLN A 142 25.01 6.66 -33.22
C GLN A 142 25.74 5.98 -32.05
N TYR A 143 25.03 5.39 -31.09
CA TYR A 143 25.66 4.71 -29.96
C TYR A 143 26.46 3.46 -30.38
N LYS A 144 26.02 2.73 -31.41
CA LYS A 144 26.82 1.65 -32.00
C LYS A 144 28.10 2.15 -32.65
N ARG A 145 28.06 3.30 -33.32
CA ARG A 145 29.27 3.93 -33.86
C ARG A 145 30.24 4.31 -32.72
N VAL A 146 29.73 4.84 -31.60
CA VAL A 146 30.59 5.11 -30.44
C VAL A 146 31.28 3.83 -29.96
N LEU A 147 30.54 2.71 -29.82
CA LEU A 147 31.12 1.45 -29.37
C LEU A 147 32.07 0.80 -30.39
N ALA A 148 31.99 1.17 -31.68
CA ALA A 148 32.96 0.75 -32.69
C ALA A 148 34.29 1.53 -32.53
N ILE A 149 34.23 2.79 -32.11
CA ILE A 149 35.39 3.66 -31.89
C ILE A 149 36.02 3.40 -30.51
N ASP A 150 35.18 3.41 -29.48
CA ASP A 150 35.55 3.16 -28.09
C ASP A 150 34.72 1.99 -27.53
N PRO A 151 35.25 0.74 -27.63
CA PRO A 151 34.56 -0.46 -27.19
C PRO A 151 34.27 -0.54 -25.67
N LYS A 152 34.85 0.35 -24.84
CA LYS A 152 34.64 0.42 -23.40
C LYS A 152 33.81 1.64 -22.97
N ASN A 153 33.19 2.35 -23.91
CA ASN A 153 32.45 3.58 -23.60
C ASN A 153 31.23 3.31 -22.75
N ARG A 154 31.33 3.62 -21.45
CA ARG A 154 30.28 3.38 -20.45
C ARG A 154 28.97 4.12 -20.75
N HIS A 155 29.05 5.32 -21.34
CA HIS A 155 27.88 6.10 -21.71
C HIS A 155 27.10 5.46 -22.86
N ALA A 156 27.82 5.01 -23.89
CA ALA A 156 27.20 4.33 -25.02
C ALA A 156 26.53 3.01 -24.61
N PHE A 157 27.18 2.19 -23.78
CA PHE A 157 26.57 0.97 -23.23
C PHE A 157 25.30 1.29 -22.46
N ARG A 158 25.33 2.27 -21.55
CA ARG A 158 24.17 2.66 -20.76
C ARG A 158 23.01 3.11 -21.66
N TYR A 159 23.24 4.09 -22.52
CA TYR A 159 22.18 4.65 -23.36
C TYR A 159 21.60 3.61 -24.34
N LEU A 160 22.44 2.78 -24.91
CA LEU A 160 21.98 1.72 -25.82
C LEU A 160 21.21 0.63 -25.07
N SER A 161 21.61 0.28 -23.85
CA SER A 161 20.87 -0.65 -23.00
C SER A 161 19.51 -0.10 -22.60
N ASP A 162 19.45 1.19 -22.20
CA ASP A 162 18.20 1.87 -21.86
C ASP A 162 17.23 1.91 -23.06
N LEU A 163 17.75 2.12 -24.28
CA LEU A 163 16.94 2.08 -25.50
C LEU A 163 16.39 0.68 -25.78
N TYR A 164 17.22 -0.36 -25.69
CA TYR A 164 16.75 -1.74 -25.87
C TYR A 164 15.76 -2.15 -24.78
N TYR A 165 16.00 -1.74 -23.53
CA TYR A 165 15.08 -1.96 -22.40
C TYR A 165 13.72 -1.31 -22.66
N SER A 166 13.69 -0.03 -23.04
CA SER A 166 12.45 0.72 -23.29
C SER A 166 11.63 0.12 -24.46
N LYS A 167 12.32 -0.49 -25.44
CA LYS A 167 11.71 -1.22 -26.55
C LYS A 167 11.34 -2.67 -26.21
N LYS A 168 11.60 -3.11 -24.97
CA LYS A 168 11.44 -4.50 -24.52
C LYS A 168 12.28 -5.51 -25.32
N GLU A 169 13.34 -5.05 -25.98
CA GLU A 169 14.29 -5.89 -26.70
C GLU A 169 15.35 -6.47 -25.73
N TYR A 170 14.88 -7.15 -24.68
CA TYR A 170 15.70 -7.59 -23.54
C TYR A 170 16.89 -8.45 -23.96
N ALA A 171 16.71 -9.36 -24.93
CA ALA A 171 17.79 -10.20 -25.43
C ALA A 171 18.97 -9.39 -25.98
N LYS A 172 18.69 -8.29 -26.74
CA LYS A 172 19.73 -7.41 -27.26
C LYS A 172 20.42 -6.62 -26.16
N ALA A 173 19.66 -6.19 -25.15
CA ALA A 173 20.21 -5.49 -24.00
C ALA A 173 21.14 -6.40 -23.18
N ILE A 174 20.73 -7.64 -22.94
CA ILE A 174 21.53 -8.64 -22.22
C ILE A 174 22.83 -8.96 -22.98
N ASP A 175 22.75 -9.24 -24.30
CA ASP A 175 23.94 -9.49 -25.12
C ASP A 175 24.93 -8.33 -25.08
N LEU A 176 24.41 -7.11 -25.21
CA LEU A 176 25.21 -5.88 -25.12
C LEU A 176 25.89 -5.74 -23.76
N LEU A 177 25.16 -5.95 -22.65
CA LEU A 177 25.67 -5.79 -21.30
C LEU A 177 26.64 -6.92 -20.92
N ASN A 178 26.40 -8.16 -21.38
CA ASN A 178 27.35 -9.26 -21.19
C ASN A 178 28.71 -8.93 -21.86
N ARG A 179 28.69 -8.44 -23.09
CA ARG A 179 29.90 -7.95 -23.74
C ARG A 179 30.58 -6.82 -22.96
N PHE A 180 29.78 -5.94 -22.34
CA PHE A 180 30.33 -4.86 -21.53
C PHE A 180 31.04 -5.39 -20.27
N VAL A 181 30.44 -6.33 -19.53
CA VAL A 181 31.07 -6.89 -18.33
C VAL A 181 32.24 -7.81 -18.65
N GLU A 182 32.29 -8.41 -19.85
CA GLU A 182 33.47 -9.13 -20.35
C GLU A 182 34.67 -8.17 -20.58
N LEU A 183 34.38 -6.97 -21.11
CA LEU A 183 35.41 -5.94 -21.35
C LEU A 183 35.82 -5.17 -20.10
N ASP A 184 34.90 -5.01 -19.15
CA ASP A 184 35.10 -4.30 -17.87
C ASP A 184 34.46 -5.15 -16.74
N PRO A 185 35.17 -6.19 -16.25
CA PRO A 185 34.66 -7.08 -15.21
C PRO A 185 34.35 -6.41 -13.87
N ASP A 186 34.87 -5.21 -13.64
CA ASP A 186 34.61 -4.40 -12.46
C ASP A 186 33.51 -3.36 -12.70
N SER A 187 32.71 -3.52 -13.75
CA SER A 187 31.64 -2.60 -14.08
C SER A 187 30.41 -2.80 -13.19
N ILE A 188 30.30 -1.98 -12.14
CA ILE A 188 29.13 -1.95 -11.25
C ILE A 188 27.83 -1.76 -12.06
N LEU A 189 27.84 -0.79 -13.01
CA LEU A 189 26.67 -0.48 -13.82
C LEU A 189 26.29 -1.62 -14.77
N GLY A 190 27.26 -2.34 -15.34
CA GLY A 190 27.01 -3.47 -16.21
C GLY A 190 26.18 -4.56 -15.50
N TYR A 191 26.64 -4.99 -14.35
CA TYR A 191 25.92 -5.97 -13.54
C TYR A 191 24.60 -5.43 -13.00
N TYR A 192 24.55 -4.18 -12.56
CA TYR A 192 23.31 -3.56 -12.09
C TYR A 192 22.21 -3.56 -13.16
N TYR A 193 22.54 -3.14 -14.39
CA TYR A 193 21.57 -3.14 -15.49
C TYR A 193 21.16 -4.54 -15.95
N LEU A 194 22.08 -5.51 -15.92
CA LEU A 194 21.72 -6.93 -16.14
C LEU A 194 20.72 -7.40 -15.10
N GLY A 195 20.97 -7.11 -13.82
CA GLY A 195 20.06 -7.42 -12.71
C GLY A 195 18.66 -6.83 -12.93
N ARG A 196 18.57 -5.57 -13.35
CA ARG A 196 17.30 -4.90 -13.65
C ARG A 196 16.54 -5.56 -14.80
N ILE A 197 17.23 -5.90 -15.87
CA ILE A 197 16.60 -6.54 -17.04
C ILE A 197 16.08 -7.93 -16.66
N TYR A 198 16.88 -8.73 -15.97
CA TYR A 198 16.46 -10.04 -15.49
C TYR A 198 15.28 -9.96 -14.50
N ALA A 199 15.25 -8.94 -13.63
CA ALA A 199 14.12 -8.71 -12.71
C ALA A 199 12.82 -8.39 -13.47
N GLU A 200 12.89 -7.56 -14.51
CA GLU A 200 11.75 -7.24 -15.38
C GLU A 200 11.25 -8.45 -16.18
N MET A 201 12.15 -9.37 -16.51
CA MET A 201 11.82 -10.65 -17.14
C MET A 201 11.35 -11.71 -16.14
N GLU A 202 11.20 -11.37 -14.85
CA GLU A 202 10.88 -12.28 -13.75
C GLU A 202 11.89 -13.43 -13.58
N GLN A 203 13.08 -13.28 -14.13
CA GLN A 203 14.21 -14.21 -13.95
C GLN A 203 14.96 -13.83 -12.67
N PHE A 204 14.31 -14.09 -11.53
CA PHE A 204 14.74 -13.60 -10.23
C PHE A 204 16.10 -14.16 -9.76
N PRO A 205 16.46 -15.43 -10.02
CA PRO A 205 17.78 -15.94 -9.68
C PRO A 205 18.93 -15.21 -10.39
N GLU A 206 18.77 -14.93 -11.69
CA GLU A 206 19.74 -14.21 -12.50
C GLU A 206 19.82 -12.74 -12.09
N ALA A 207 18.68 -12.14 -11.76
CA ALA A 207 18.62 -10.77 -11.22
C ALA A 207 19.40 -10.67 -9.91
N GLU A 208 19.14 -11.58 -8.96
CA GLU A 208 19.84 -11.64 -7.67
C GLU A 208 21.35 -11.78 -7.87
N ALA A 209 21.79 -12.73 -8.73
CA ALA A 209 23.21 -12.96 -8.97
C ALA A 209 23.92 -11.70 -9.52
N ASN A 210 23.28 -10.98 -10.43
CA ASN A 210 23.87 -9.77 -11.02
C ASN A 210 23.87 -8.58 -10.04
N TYR A 211 22.80 -8.38 -9.24
CA TYR A 211 22.82 -7.36 -8.19
C TYR A 211 23.90 -7.66 -7.14
N LEU A 212 24.08 -8.92 -6.74
CA LEU A 212 25.12 -9.31 -5.79
C LEU A 212 26.52 -9.04 -6.36
N LYS A 213 26.76 -9.31 -7.67
CA LYS A 213 28.04 -8.97 -8.31
C LYS A 213 28.30 -7.47 -8.31
N ALA A 214 27.29 -6.65 -8.58
CA ALA A 214 27.42 -5.19 -8.48
C ALA A 214 27.81 -4.76 -7.06
N LEU A 215 27.25 -5.41 -6.02
CA LEU A 215 27.52 -5.14 -4.61
C LEU A 215 28.84 -5.75 -4.10
N GLU A 216 29.37 -6.79 -4.75
CA GLU A 216 30.75 -7.27 -4.50
C GLU A 216 31.79 -6.22 -4.90
N ILE A 217 31.54 -5.49 -5.99
CA ILE A 217 32.42 -4.44 -6.48
C ILE A 217 32.24 -3.15 -5.65
N ASP A 218 31.00 -2.73 -5.40
CA ASP A 218 30.67 -1.60 -4.54
C ASP A 218 29.58 -1.95 -3.54
N PRO A 219 29.95 -2.33 -2.30
CA PRO A 219 28.99 -2.67 -1.24
C PRO A 219 28.09 -1.51 -0.79
N SER A 220 28.37 -0.29 -1.24
CA SER A 220 27.62 0.93 -0.90
C SER A 220 26.70 1.40 -2.04
N PHE A 221 26.62 0.66 -3.13
CA PHE A 221 25.83 1.07 -4.29
C PHE A 221 24.32 1.00 -3.99
N VAL A 222 23.78 2.12 -3.53
CA VAL A 222 22.40 2.28 -3.02
C VAL A 222 21.33 1.75 -3.99
N SER A 223 21.52 1.96 -5.30
CA SER A 223 20.55 1.50 -6.31
C SER A 223 20.42 -0.02 -6.34
N ALA A 224 21.56 -0.74 -6.33
CA ALA A 224 21.54 -2.21 -6.30
C ALA A 224 21.00 -2.75 -4.97
N LEU A 225 21.36 -2.12 -3.84
CA LEU A 225 20.82 -2.48 -2.53
C LEU A 225 19.30 -2.37 -2.49
N ASN A 226 18.73 -1.25 -2.98
CA ASN A 226 17.29 -1.03 -3.02
C ASN A 226 16.57 -2.02 -3.95
N ASP A 227 17.10 -2.23 -5.16
CA ASP A 227 16.45 -3.10 -6.14
C ASP A 227 16.55 -4.58 -5.72
N LEU A 228 17.67 -5.00 -5.12
CA LEU A 228 17.84 -6.33 -4.54
C LEU A 228 16.91 -6.55 -3.33
N ALA A 229 16.78 -5.55 -2.46
CA ALA A 229 15.82 -5.60 -1.35
C ALA A 229 14.38 -5.74 -1.85
N THR A 230 14.02 -4.96 -2.89
CA THR A 230 12.70 -5.06 -3.54
C THR A 230 12.49 -6.45 -4.14
N LEU A 231 13.50 -7.03 -4.78
CA LEU A 231 13.47 -8.40 -5.30
C LEU A 231 13.19 -9.41 -4.19
N TYR A 232 13.80 -9.25 -3.01
CA TYR A 232 13.55 -10.11 -1.87
C TYR A 232 12.12 -9.96 -1.32
N VAL A 233 11.53 -8.77 -1.36
CA VAL A 233 10.10 -8.58 -1.03
C VAL A 233 9.20 -9.35 -2.00
N ILE A 234 9.43 -9.20 -3.30
CA ILE A 234 8.65 -9.88 -4.37
C ILE A 234 8.76 -11.40 -4.23
N THR A 235 9.96 -11.91 -3.94
CA THR A 235 10.24 -13.34 -3.77
C THR A 235 9.93 -13.88 -2.38
N LYS A 236 9.23 -13.10 -1.52
CA LYS A 236 8.78 -13.47 -0.17
C LYS A 236 9.94 -13.90 0.77
N ARG A 237 11.03 -13.15 0.74
CA ARG A 237 12.22 -13.33 1.61
C ARG A 237 12.43 -12.06 2.46
N PRO A 238 11.52 -11.75 3.41
CA PRO A 238 11.48 -10.46 4.11
C PRO A 238 12.73 -10.18 4.94
N GLU A 239 13.35 -11.21 5.55
CA GLU A 239 14.56 -11.04 6.38
C GLU A 239 15.73 -10.51 5.55
N LYS A 240 15.92 -11.06 4.33
CA LYS A 240 16.94 -10.57 3.39
C LYS A 240 16.63 -9.18 2.89
N ALA A 241 15.35 -8.86 2.68
CA ALA A 241 14.93 -7.51 2.28
C ALA A 241 15.26 -6.48 3.38
N ILE A 242 14.95 -6.81 4.65
CA ILE A 242 15.27 -5.96 5.81
C ILE A 242 16.78 -5.72 5.91
N GLU A 243 17.60 -6.77 5.75
CA GLU A 243 19.05 -6.65 5.77
C GLU A 243 19.55 -5.64 4.72
N ARG A 244 19.06 -5.75 3.47
CA ARG A 244 19.50 -4.85 2.39
C ARG A 244 19.00 -3.44 2.57
N PHE A 245 17.74 -3.23 2.99
CA PHE A 245 17.26 -1.87 3.27
C PHE A 245 17.99 -1.23 4.46
N ASN A 246 18.32 -1.99 5.51
CA ASN A 246 19.15 -1.48 6.59
C ASN A 246 20.53 -1.05 6.08
N ARG A 247 21.12 -1.83 5.15
CA ARG A 247 22.38 -1.42 4.51
C ARG A 247 22.23 -0.13 3.71
N VAL A 248 21.09 0.09 3.05
CA VAL A 248 20.79 1.40 2.42
C VAL A 248 20.84 2.52 3.46
N LEU A 249 20.21 2.32 4.63
CA LEU A 249 20.16 3.35 5.68
C LEU A 249 21.51 3.58 6.39
N GLU A 250 22.43 2.62 6.37
CA GLU A 250 23.82 2.82 6.82
C GLU A 250 24.60 3.76 5.87
N VAL A 251 24.33 3.68 4.56
CA VAL A 251 24.97 4.51 3.53
C VAL A 251 24.27 5.87 3.40
N ASP A 252 22.95 5.87 3.41
CA ASP A 252 22.09 7.04 3.27
C ASP A 252 21.00 7.03 4.36
N PRO A 253 21.30 7.60 5.54
CA PRO A 253 20.37 7.59 6.68
C PRO A 253 19.05 8.34 6.43
N GLU A 254 18.99 9.22 5.45
CA GLU A 254 17.79 10.00 5.11
C GLU A 254 16.97 9.36 3.98
N ASN A 255 17.29 8.15 3.56
CA ASN A 255 16.60 7.45 2.48
C ASN A 255 15.16 7.08 2.85
N GLN A 256 14.23 7.97 2.54
CA GLN A 256 12.80 7.80 2.86
C GLN A 256 12.21 6.56 2.18
N ARG A 257 12.67 6.20 0.97
CA ARG A 257 12.18 5.01 0.26
C ARG A 257 12.52 3.73 1.00
N ALA A 258 13.74 3.58 1.46
CA ALA A 258 14.18 2.42 2.24
C ALA A 258 13.40 2.33 3.57
N ARG A 259 13.24 3.45 4.29
CA ARG A 259 12.44 3.49 5.52
C ARG A 259 10.98 3.13 5.28
N ALA A 260 10.34 3.67 4.24
CA ALA A 260 8.96 3.33 3.91
C ALA A 260 8.80 1.84 3.58
N SER A 261 9.76 1.27 2.82
CA SER A 261 9.77 -0.16 2.50
C SER A 261 9.93 -1.03 3.75
N LEU A 262 10.86 -0.67 4.65
CA LEU A 262 11.02 -1.34 5.94
C LEU A 262 9.75 -1.26 6.78
N GLY A 263 9.14 -0.09 6.89
CA GLY A 263 7.90 0.11 7.61
C GLY A 263 6.78 -0.80 7.08
N GLN A 264 6.63 -0.89 5.76
CA GLN A 264 5.64 -1.78 5.13
C GLN A 264 5.93 -3.27 5.38
N ILE A 265 7.20 -3.68 5.35
CA ILE A 265 7.59 -5.07 5.66
C ILE A 265 7.26 -5.38 7.12
N TYR A 266 7.59 -4.48 8.05
CA TYR A 266 7.31 -4.66 9.47
C TYR A 266 5.80 -4.72 9.75
N MET A 267 4.97 -3.85 9.12
CA MET A 267 3.50 -3.94 9.22
C MET A 267 2.98 -5.30 8.75
N LYS A 268 3.47 -5.79 7.61
CA LYS A 268 3.04 -7.09 7.07
C LYS A 268 3.42 -8.28 7.96
N ASN A 269 4.48 -8.13 8.74
CA ASN A 269 4.98 -9.14 9.68
C ASN A 269 4.42 -8.94 11.10
N ASP A 270 3.43 -8.07 11.30
CA ASP A 270 2.84 -7.71 12.61
C ASP A 270 3.84 -7.11 13.60
N GLN A 271 4.94 -6.55 13.10
CA GLN A 271 5.98 -5.88 13.88
C GLN A 271 5.69 -4.37 13.93
N LEU A 272 4.57 -4.02 14.56
CA LEU A 272 4.02 -2.66 14.48
C LEU A 272 4.92 -1.59 15.12
N ASP A 273 5.66 -1.93 16.19
CA ASP A 273 6.58 -0.98 16.84
C ASP A 273 7.77 -0.62 15.94
N GLU A 274 8.31 -1.58 15.22
CA GLU A 274 9.36 -1.37 14.23
C GLU A 274 8.85 -0.51 13.08
N ALA A 275 7.63 -0.78 12.60
CA ALA A 275 6.99 0.02 11.55
C ALA A 275 6.83 1.49 12.00
N VAL A 276 6.30 1.71 13.20
CA VAL A 276 6.17 3.07 13.78
C VAL A 276 7.51 3.80 13.77
N ARG A 277 8.59 3.15 14.23
CA ARG A 277 9.93 3.76 14.25
C ARG A 277 10.36 4.23 12.86
N GLN A 278 10.15 3.42 11.82
CA GLN A 278 10.54 3.79 10.46
C GLN A 278 9.71 4.98 9.94
N PHE A 279 8.40 4.96 10.13
CA PHE A 279 7.53 6.04 9.66
C PHE A 279 7.72 7.33 10.48
N GLN A 280 8.02 7.27 11.77
CA GLN A 280 8.36 8.43 12.57
C GLN A 280 9.65 9.12 12.09
N GLU A 281 10.67 8.34 11.66
CA GLU A 281 11.88 8.93 11.08
C GLU A 281 11.58 9.66 9.77
N ILE A 282 10.66 9.15 8.93
CA ILE A 282 10.20 9.89 7.74
C ILE A 282 9.45 11.15 8.15
N GLN A 283 8.57 11.08 9.16
CA GLN A 283 7.80 12.22 9.66
C GLN A 283 8.71 13.35 10.23
N LYS A 284 9.87 13.02 10.80
CA LYS A 284 10.86 14.02 11.24
C LYS A 284 11.47 14.79 10.07
N ILE A 285 11.68 14.14 8.93
CA ILE A 285 12.24 14.76 7.71
C ILE A 285 11.16 15.60 7.02
N ASP A 286 9.94 15.08 6.90
CA ASP A 286 8.80 15.72 6.26
C ASP A 286 7.57 15.65 7.19
N SER A 287 7.45 16.66 8.06
CA SER A 287 6.38 16.73 9.05
C SER A 287 4.99 16.99 8.46
N GLU A 288 4.90 17.44 7.22
CA GLU A 288 3.65 17.74 6.53
C GLU A 288 3.16 16.58 5.64
N ASN A 289 3.87 15.47 5.60
CA ASN A 289 3.52 14.32 4.78
C ASN A 289 2.25 13.62 5.26
N LEU A 290 1.13 13.97 4.66
CA LEU A 290 -0.18 13.45 5.05
C LEU A 290 -0.29 11.91 4.91
N ASN A 291 0.39 11.31 3.92
CA ASN A 291 0.36 9.86 3.74
C ASN A 291 1.04 9.12 4.91
N ILE A 292 2.16 9.63 5.38
CA ILE A 292 2.88 9.07 6.53
C ILE A 292 2.04 9.22 7.79
N ARG A 293 1.38 10.36 7.99
CA ARG A 293 0.48 10.58 9.12
C ARG A 293 -0.72 9.63 9.11
N VAL A 294 -1.33 9.42 7.94
CA VAL A 294 -2.39 8.40 7.79
C VAL A 294 -1.88 7.03 8.18
N THR A 295 -0.70 6.64 7.67
CA THR A 295 -0.11 5.33 7.98
C THR A 295 0.16 5.17 9.47
N LEU A 296 0.77 6.17 10.12
CA LEU A 296 1.00 6.16 11.56
C LEU A 296 -0.32 6.09 12.34
N GLY A 297 -1.32 6.88 11.94
CA GLY A 297 -2.63 6.86 12.57
C GLY A 297 -3.29 5.48 12.52
N VAL A 298 -3.21 4.79 11.38
CA VAL A 298 -3.75 3.42 11.24
C VAL A 298 -2.96 2.44 12.12
N ILE A 299 -1.63 2.50 12.13
CA ILE A 299 -0.81 1.61 12.98
C ILE A 299 -1.11 1.86 14.47
N TYR A 300 -1.23 3.11 14.90
CA TYR A 300 -1.59 3.43 16.28
C TYR A 300 -2.98 2.92 16.65
N PHE A 301 -3.94 2.99 15.72
CA PHE A 301 -5.27 2.41 15.92
C PHE A 301 -5.20 0.88 16.14
N GLU A 302 -4.44 0.16 15.31
CA GLU A 302 -4.23 -1.29 15.46
C GLU A 302 -3.53 -1.65 16.78
N GLN A 303 -2.59 -0.81 17.22
CA GLN A 303 -1.93 -0.94 18.52
C GLN A 303 -2.82 -0.52 19.71
N LYS A 304 -4.06 -0.08 19.48
CA LYS A 304 -4.97 0.50 20.49
C LYS A 304 -4.42 1.76 21.18
N ARG A 305 -3.46 2.41 20.54
CA ARG A 305 -2.91 3.71 20.96
C ARG A 305 -3.79 4.83 20.41
N TYR A 306 -5.02 4.87 20.90
CA TYR A 306 -6.08 5.71 20.31
C TYR A 306 -5.76 7.22 20.36
N ASP A 307 -5.08 7.70 21.40
CA ASP A 307 -4.72 9.12 21.50
C ASP A 307 -3.74 9.54 20.41
N ASP A 308 -2.73 8.71 20.13
CA ASP A 308 -1.77 8.96 19.06
C ASP A 308 -2.46 8.91 17.69
N ALA A 309 -3.35 7.94 17.45
CA ALA A 309 -4.13 7.84 16.22
C ALA A 309 -5.01 9.08 15.99
N ILE A 310 -5.71 9.55 17.03
CA ILE A 310 -6.54 10.76 16.97
C ILE A 310 -5.70 11.98 16.58
N LEU A 311 -4.50 12.15 17.13
CA LEU A 311 -3.62 13.27 16.79
C LEU A 311 -3.26 13.27 15.31
N GLU A 312 -2.86 12.12 14.76
CA GLU A 312 -2.48 12.01 13.36
C GLU A 312 -3.68 12.22 12.42
N PHE A 313 -4.84 11.61 12.70
CA PHE A 313 -6.04 11.79 11.87
C PHE A 313 -6.58 13.23 11.93
N ARG A 314 -6.55 13.89 13.08
CA ARG A 314 -6.94 15.29 13.20
C ARG A 314 -6.02 16.22 12.42
N PHE A 315 -4.72 15.96 12.41
CA PHE A 315 -3.77 16.72 11.60
C PHE A 315 -4.12 16.60 10.11
N VAL A 316 -4.37 15.38 9.64
CA VAL A 316 -4.74 15.15 8.23
C VAL A 316 -6.04 15.88 7.88
N LEU A 317 -7.05 15.83 8.76
CA LEU A 317 -8.34 16.50 8.54
C LEU A 317 -8.25 18.03 8.63
N ALA A 318 -7.27 18.59 9.35
CA ALA A 318 -7.02 20.03 9.34
C ALA A 318 -6.56 20.52 7.97
N SER A 319 -5.79 19.70 7.24
CA SER A 319 -5.30 20.01 5.90
C SER A 319 -6.26 19.57 4.78
N ALA A 320 -7.04 18.51 5.03
CA ALA A 320 -7.99 17.93 4.08
C ALA A 320 -9.35 17.64 4.76
N PRO A 321 -10.16 18.68 5.04
CA PRO A 321 -11.42 18.54 5.80
C PRO A 321 -12.45 17.60 5.15
N ASP A 322 -12.42 17.46 3.83
CA ASP A 322 -13.37 16.64 3.08
C ASP A 322 -12.91 15.19 2.89
N ASN A 323 -11.83 14.79 3.58
CA ASN A 323 -11.38 13.41 3.53
C ASN A 323 -12.26 12.53 4.42
N HIS A 324 -13.39 12.05 3.86
CA HIS A 324 -14.38 11.26 4.59
C HIS A 324 -13.83 9.93 5.11
N ARG A 325 -12.81 9.36 4.43
CA ARG A 325 -12.17 8.12 4.88
C ARG A 325 -11.40 8.32 6.18
N ILE A 326 -10.62 9.39 6.27
CA ILE A 326 -9.88 9.71 7.49
C ILE A 326 -10.82 10.14 8.60
N ARG A 327 -11.91 10.84 8.27
CA ARG A 327 -12.97 11.18 9.22
C ARG A 327 -13.63 9.93 9.81
N TYR A 328 -13.88 8.93 8.98
CA TYR A 328 -14.39 7.64 9.44
C TYR A 328 -13.41 6.94 10.39
N TYR A 329 -12.10 6.92 10.06
CA TYR A 329 -11.08 6.37 10.97
C TYR A 329 -11.02 7.13 12.29
N LEU A 330 -11.09 8.46 12.27
CA LEU A 330 -11.13 9.27 13.49
C LEU A 330 -12.36 8.94 14.35
N ALA A 331 -13.54 8.88 13.72
CA ALA A 331 -14.79 8.53 14.39
C ALA A 331 -14.74 7.12 14.98
N SER A 332 -14.22 6.15 14.24
CA SER A 332 -14.03 4.77 14.71
C SER A 332 -13.03 4.71 15.87
N THR A 333 -11.97 5.53 15.83
CA THR A 333 -10.99 5.59 16.91
C THR A 333 -11.62 6.15 18.19
N TYR A 334 -12.47 7.17 18.08
CA TYR A 334 -13.25 7.66 19.23
C TYR A 334 -14.24 6.61 19.75
N LEU A 335 -14.85 5.84 18.84
CA LEU A 335 -15.78 4.76 19.21
C LEU A 335 -15.07 3.65 19.99
N GLU A 336 -13.93 3.15 19.51
CA GLU A 336 -13.13 2.14 20.19
C GLU A 336 -12.57 2.64 21.54
N LYS A 337 -12.36 3.94 21.66
CA LYS A 337 -11.99 4.59 22.93
C LYS A 337 -13.20 4.86 23.84
N GLU A 338 -14.41 4.49 23.42
CA GLU A 338 -15.68 4.74 24.12
C GLU A 338 -16.01 6.24 24.33
N VAL A 339 -15.42 7.12 23.51
CA VAL A 339 -15.70 8.55 23.52
C VAL A 339 -16.87 8.85 22.58
N PHE A 340 -18.04 8.35 22.93
CA PHE A 340 -19.22 8.28 22.06
C PHE A 340 -19.67 9.61 21.47
N SER A 341 -19.54 10.71 22.21
CA SER A 341 -19.97 12.04 21.72
C SER A 341 -19.13 12.48 20.51
N GLN A 342 -17.81 12.37 20.60
CA GLN A 342 -16.92 12.75 19.49
C GLN A 342 -17.04 11.78 18.31
N ALA A 343 -17.18 10.47 18.58
CA ALA A 343 -17.43 9.48 17.56
C ALA A 343 -18.68 9.84 16.74
N PHE A 344 -19.76 10.13 17.42
CA PHE A 344 -21.04 10.50 16.81
C PHE A 344 -20.91 11.75 15.95
N GLU A 345 -20.33 12.83 16.48
CA GLU A 345 -20.10 14.09 15.76
C GLU A 345 -19.28 13.91 14.48
N GLU A 346 -18.24 13.08 14.51
CA GLU A 346 -17.42 12.85 13.33
C GLU A 346 -18.11 11.93 12.30
N PHE A 347 -18.87 10.91 12.74
CA PHE A 347 -19.70 10.12 11.83
C PHE A 347 -20.81 10.95 11.18
N GLU A 348 -21.42 11.88 11.91
CA GLU A 348 -22.49 12.76 11.40
C GLU A 348 -22.02 13.62 10.22
N LYS A 349 -20.76 14.09 10.23
CA LYS A 349 -20.15 14.91 9.17
C LYS A 349 -19.90 14.14 7.86
N ILE A 350 -20.09 12.82 7.84
CA ILE A 350 -19.94 12.02 6.60
C ILE A 350 -21.22 12.16 5.77
N PRO A 351 -21.14 12.78 4.56
CA PRO A 351 -22.30 13.10 3.76
C PRO A 351 -22.83 11.88 2.98
N PRO A 352 -24.09 11.95 2.48
CA PRO A 352 -24.70 10.85 1.75
C PRO A 352 -23.97 10.41 0.48
N GLU A 353 -23.19 11.29 -0.14
CA GLU A 353 -22.41 11.00 -1.36
C GLU A 353 -21.23 10.07 -1.09
N SER A 354 -20.78 10.00 0.15
CA SER A 354 -19.69 9.11 0.56
C SER A 354 -20.12 7.63 0.51
N ASP A 355 -19.19 6.77 0.10
CA ASP A 355 -19.30 5.31 0.19
C ASP A 355 -19.37 4.81 1.64
N LEU A 356 -18.83 5.59 2.57
CA LEU A 356 -18.83 5.30 4.02
C LEU A 356 -20.08 5.78 4.75
N TYR A 357 -21.03 6.40 4.06
CA TYR A 357 -22.24 6.97 4.69
C TYR A 357 -23.06 5.92 5.44
N VAL A 358 -23.30 4.78 4.80
CA VAL A 358 -24.11 3.69 5.39
C VAL A 358 -23.48 3.18 6.66
N ASP A 359 -22.17 2.90 6.64
CA ASP A 359 -21.44 2.41 7.80
C ASP A 359 -21.35 3.45 8.92
N ALA A 360 -21.18 4.72 8.56
CA ALA A 360 -21.22 5.82 9.53
C ALA A 360 -22.58 5.90 10.23
N ARG A 361 -23.70 5.79 9.50
CA ARG A 361 -25.05 5.82 10.09
C ARG A 361 -25.33 4.59 10.97
N LYS A 362 -24.87 3.41 10.57
CA LYS A 362 -24.92 2.19 11.40
C LYS A 362 -24.13 2.37 12.69
N SER A 363 -22.93 2.94 12.62
CA SER A 363 -22.10 3.24 13.80
C SER A 363 -22.76 4.26 14.73
N MET A 364 -23.41 5.31 14.21
CA MET A 364 -24.19 6.25 14.99
C MET A 364 -25.36 5.59 15.71
N ALA A 365 -26.09 4.73 15.02
CA ALA A 365 -27.19 3.99 15.61
C ALA A 365 -26.70 2.97 16.65
N TYR A 366 -25.52 2.37 16.45
CA TYR A 366 -24.85 1.54 17.45
C TYR A 366 -24.55 2.35 18.73
N ILE A 367 -23.94 3.55 18.60
CA ILE A 367 -23.63 4.42 19.73
C ILE A 367 -24.91 4.78 20.52
N LEU A 368 -25.97 5.14 19.81
CA LEU A 368 -27.25 5.47 20.45
C LEU A 368 -27.86 4.28 21.18
N ARG A 369 -27.71 3.09 20.61
CA ARG A 369 -28.15 1.85 21.22
C ARG A 369 -27.39 1.55 22.53
N GLU A 370 -26.05 1.69 22.52
CA GLU A 370 -25.22 1.48 23.73
C GLU A 370 -25.52 2.52 24.84
N GLN A 371 -26.07 3.67 24.45
CA GLN A 371 -26.56 4.69 25.38
C GLN A 371 -28.04 4.50 25.80
N ASP A 372 -28.67 3.39 25.44
CA ASP A 372 -30.09 3.10 25.68
C ASP A 372 -31.07 4.11 25.03
N ARG A 373 -30.63 4.77 23.94
CA ARG A 373 -31.39 5.77 23.15
C ARG A 373 -31.99 5.14 21.89
N LEU A 374 -32.67 4.00 22.03
CA LEU A 374 -33.22 3.24 20.91
C LEU A 374 -34.16 4.04 19.98
N PRO A 375 -35.06 4.94 20.47
CA PRO A 375 -35.89 5.75 19.57
C PRO A 375 -35.08 6.63 18.64
N GLU A 376 -33.96 7.17 19.08
CA GLU A 376 -33.07 8.01 18.29
C GLU A 376 -32.26 7.18 17.30
N ALA A 377 -31.82 5.99 17.68
CA ALA A 377 -31.18 5.03 16.77
C ALA A 377 -32.11 4.68 15.60
N VAL A 378 -33.38 4.40 15.88
CA VAL A 378 -34.42 4.16 14.85
C VAL A 378 -34.61 5.37 13.97
N ALA A 379 -34.66 6.58 14.53
CA ALA A 379 -34.82 7.83 13.76
C ALA A 379 -33.61 8.06 12.83
N THR A 380 -32.39 7.80 13.31
CA THR A 380 -31.14 7.91 12.54
C THR A 380 -31.17 6.96 11.35
N MET A 381 -31.57 5.70 11.54
CA MET A 381 -31.67 4.73 10.45
C MET A 381 -32.76 5.07 9.42
N LYS A 382 -33.91 5.56 9.89
CA LYS A 382 -34.98 6.04 8.97
C LYS A 382 -34.52 7.24 8.12
N GLU A 383 -33.78 8.15 8.71
CA GLU A 383 -33.19 9.25 7.94
C GLU A 383 -32.17 8.74 6.92
N ALA A 384 -31.30 7.82 7.33
CA ALA A 384 -30.34 7.21 6.42
C ALA A 384 -31.01 6.50 5.23
N ILE A 385 -32.12 5.81 5.46
CA ILE A 385 -32.93 5.17 4.40
C ILE A 385 -33.51 6.23 3.44
N ARG A 386 -33.99 7.36 3.94
CA ARG A 386 -34.48 8.46 3.06
C ARG A 386 -33.38 8.96 2.14
N GLN A 387 -32.14 9.04 2.61
CA GLN A 387 -30.99 9.50 1.82
C GLN A 387 -30.47 8.41 0.86
N LYS A 388 -30.53 7.14 1.27
CA LYS A 388 -30.05 5.97 0.51
C LYS A 388 -31.13 4.87 0.43
N PRO A 389 -32.25 5.13 -0.28
CA PRO A 389 -33.40 4.24 -0.26
C PRO A 389 -33.18 2.86 -0.90
N LYS A 390 -32.05 2.66 -1.59
CA LYS A 390 -31.67 1.38 -2.21
C LYS A 390 -30.66 0.58 -1.38
N SER A 391 -30.22 1.09 -0.23
CA SER A 391 -29.26 0.38 0.61
C SER A 391 -29.97 -0.61 1.53
N VAL A 392 -29.99 -1.86 1.13
CA VAL A 392 -30.59 -2.96 1.88
C VAL A 392 -30.05 -3.08 3.31
N ASP A 393 -28.74 -2.86 3.49
CA ASP A 393 -28.09 -2.89 4.81
C ASP A 393 -28.75 -1.99 5.85
N LEU A 394 -29.25 -0.82 5.43
CA LEU A 394 -29.95 0.10 6.32
C LEU A 394 -31.28 -0.48 6.83
N TYR A 395 -32.02 -1.15 5.96
CA TYR A 395 -33.29 -1.79 6.33
C TYR A 395 -33.06 -2.98 7.24
N VAL A 396 -32.08 -3.82 6.92
CA VAL A 396 -31.69 -4.96 7.78
C VAL A 396 -31.27 -4.46 9.15
N TYR A 397 -30.41 -3.44 9.22
CA TYR A 397 -30.01 -2.89 10.53
C TYR A 397 -31.19 -2.27 11.30
N LEU A 398 -32.08 -1.54 10.62
CA LEU A 398 -33.31 -0.99 11.24
C LEU A 398 -34.22 -2.10 11.79
N SER A 399 -34.33 -3.25 11.09
CA SER A 399 -35.11 -4.38 11.59
C SER A 399 -34.56 -4.92 12.91
N THR A 400 -33.21 -5.02 13.04
CA THR A 400 -32.59 -5.47 14.30
C THR A 400 -32.85 -4.53 15.47
N LEU A 401 -32.98 -3.20 15.21
CA LEU A 401 -33.35 -2.25 16.25
C LEU A 401 -34.82 -2.45 16.72
N TYR A 402 -35.72 -2.72 15.78
CA TYR A 402 -37.11 -3.02 16.12
C TYR A 402 -37.26 -4.34 16.89
N GLU A 403 -36.47 -5.37 16.55
CA GLU A 403 -36.48 -6.63 17.28
C GLU A 403 -36.15 -6.46 18.77
N ARG A 404 -35.22 -5.55 19.10
CA ARG A 404 -34.88 -5.26 20.51
C ARG A 404 -36.01 -4.65 21.32
N THR A 405 -36.96 -4.00 20.67
CA THR A 405 -38.15 -3.40 21.31
C THR A 405 -39.39 -4.29 21.15
N GLU A 406 -39.22 -5.57 20.76
CA GLU A 406 -40.31 -6.51 20.43
C GLU A 406 -41.24 -5.97 19.33
N GLY A 407 -40.76 -5.02 18.55
CA GLY A 407 -41.49 -4.41 17.42
C GLY A 407 -41.45 -5.30 16.18
N PHE A 408 -41.82 -6.59 16.30
CA PHE A 408 -41.69 -7.58 15.23
C PHE A 408 -42.48 -7.21 13.96
N SER A 409 -43.65 -6.58 14.12
CA SER A 409 -44.44 -6.10 12.98
C SER A 409 -43.70 -5.02 12.17
N GLN A 410 -43.05 -4.08 12.88
CA GLN A 410 -42.25 -3.03 12.23
C GLN A 410 -40.98 -3.62 11.59
N ALA A 411 -40.32 -4.58 12.26
CA ALA A 411 -39.16 -5.27 11.71
C ALA A 411 -39.51 -5.99 10.40
N LEU A 412 -40.60 -6.75 10.38
CA LEU A 412 -41.09 -7.44 9.18
C LEU A 412 -41.48 -6.47 8.06
N HIS A 413 -42.11 -5.34 8.39
CA HIS A 413 -42.46 -4.32 7.39
C HIS A 413 -41.24 -3.77 6.69
N VAL A 414 -40.21 -3.43 7.47
CA VAL A 414 -38.95 -2.90 6.94
C VAL A 414 -38.20 -3.94 6.10
N LEU A 415 -38.19 -5.21 6.53
CA LEU A 415 -37.59 -6.29 5.74
C LEU A 415 -38.37 -6.58 4.44
N GLN A 416 -39.70 -6.41 4.44
CA GLN A 416 -40.54 -6.51 3.23
C GLN A 416 -40.19 -5.38 2.23
N GLU A 417 -39.96 -4.15 2.72
CA GLU A 417 -39.48 -3.06 1.87
C GLU A 417 -38.10 -3.40 1.27
N ALA A 418 -37.18 -3.94 2.06
CA ALA A 418 -35.88 -4.43 1.59
C ALA A 418 -36.01 -5.54 0.53
N ALA A 419 -36.91 -6.52 0.78
CA ALA A 419 -37.18 -7.61 -0.15
C ALA A 419 -37.79 -7.12 -1.48
N ALA A 420 -38.52 -6.03 -1.47
CA ALA A 420 -39.01 -5.41 -2.71
C ALA A 420 -37.88 -4.78 -3.55
N LEU A 421 -36.79 -4.34 -2.93
CA LEU A 421 -35.60 -3.84 -3.61
C LEU A 421 -34.73 -4.96 -4.17
N GLU A 422 -34.53 -6.01 -3.40
CA GLU A 422 -33.70 -7.17 -3.73
C GLU A 422 -34.43 -8.50 -3.41
N PRO A 423 -35.35 -8.95 -4.26
CA PRO A 423 -36.18 -10.13 -3.99
C PRO A 423 -35.39 -11.46 -3.88
N GLU A 424 -34.20 -11.49 -4.45
CA GLU A 424 -33.33 -12.68 -4.46
C GLU A 424 -32.30 -12.68 -3.31
N ASN A 425 -32.28 -11.63 -2.49
CA ASN A 425 -31.31 -11.50 -1.41
C ASN A 425 -31.65 -12.46 -0.25
N VAL A 426 -30.81 -13.47 -0.09
CA VAL A 426 -31.03 -14.55 0.91
C VAL A 426 -30.87 -14.06 2.34
N GLU A 427 -30.04 -13.03 2.59
CA GLU A 427 -29.88 -12.46 3.92
C GLU A 427 -31.17 -11.81 4.43
N ILE A 428 -31.91 -11.10 3.57
CA ILE A 428 -33.21 -10.52 3.90
C ILE A 428 -34.20 -11.63 4.26
N LEU A 429 -34.26 -12.70 3.45
CA LEU A 429 -35.15 -13.82 3.67
C LEU A 429 -34.79 -14.55 4.98
N PHE A 430 -33.52 -14.72 5.27
CA PHE A 430 -33.03 -15.29 6.51
C PHE A 430 -33.47 -14.46 7.72
N GLN A 431 -33.24 -13.15 7.68
CA GLN A 431 -33.65 -12.23 8.74
C GLN A 431 -35.18 -12.21 8.93
N MET A 432 -35.96 -12.24 7.86
CA MET A 432 -37.42 -12.38 7.96
C MET A 432 -37.78 -13.67 8.70
N GLY A 433 -37.12 -14.77 8.40
CA GLY A 433 -37.33 -16.05 9.09
C GLY A 433 -37.04 -15.96 10.59
N VAL A 434 -35.95 -15.32 10.96
CA VAL A 434 -35.58 -15.07 12.37
C VAL A 434 -36.61 -14.20 13.08
N VAL A 435 -37.10 -13.13 12.44
CA VAL A 435 -38.13 -12.26 13.04
C VAL A 435 -39.49 -13.00 13.16
N TYR A 436 -39.85 -13.86 12.19
CA TYR A 436 -41.04 -14.70 12.30
C TYR A 436 -40.95 -15.66 13.47
N ASP A 437 -39.80 -16.29 13.71
CA ASP A 437 -39.59 -17.17 14.88
C ASP A 437 -39.79 -16.41 16.19
N LYS A 438 -39.11 -15.26 16.36
CA LYS A 438 -39.25 -14.41 17.55
C LYS A 438 -40.67 -13.89 17.76
N SER A 439 -41.44 -13.72 16.69
CA SER A 439 -42.87 -13.36 16.76
C SER A 439 -43.80 -14.56 17.00
N GLY A 440 -43.24 -15.77 17.08
CA GLY A 440 -43.99 -17.02 17.31
C GLY A 440 -44.65 -17.60 16.05
N ASN A 441 -44.34 -17.12 14.86
CA ASN A 441 -44.92 -17.61 13.61
C ASN A 441 -44.07 -18.76 13.00
N LEU A 442 -44.17 -19.95 13.56
CA LEU A 442 -43.37 -21.11 13.17
C LEU A 442 -43.51 -21.47 11.68
N GLU A 443 -44.74 -21.38 11.12
CA GLU A 443 -44.99 -21.70 9.72
C GLU A 443 -44.18 -20.83 8.77
N LYS A 444 -44.20 -19.53 9.00
CA LYS A 444 -43.42 -18.56 8.21
C LYS A 444 -41.91 -18.69 8.44
N THR A 445 -41.48 -19.03 9.64
CA THR A 445 -40.06 -19.33 9.92
C THR A 445 -39.55 -20.45 9.02
N ILE A 446 -40.28 -21.59 9.03
CA ILE A 446 -39.93 -22.76 8.21
C ILE A 446 -39.97 -22.43 6.72
N GLU A 447 -40.99 -21.67 6.26
CA GLU A 447 -41.11 -21.23 4.87
C GLU A 447 -39.90 -20.43 4.43
N MET A 448 -39.49 -19.43 5.22
CA MET A 448 -38.35 -18.57 4.89
C MET A 448 -37.03 -19.34 4.91
N MET A 449 -36.78 -20.17 5.92
CA MET A 449 -35.55 -20.97 6.01
C MET A 449 -35.43 -21.95 4.85
N LYS A 450 -36.56 -22.62 4.47
CA LYS A 450 -36.59 -23.48 3.26
C LYS A 450 -36.29 -22.70 1.98
N LEU A 451 -36.82 -21.50 1.85
CA LEU A 451 -36.57 -20.64 0.70
C LEU A 451 -35.09 -20.23 0.60
N VAL A 452 -34.46 -19.86 1.73
CA VAL A 452 -33.03 -19.59 1.79
C VAL A 452 -32.21 -20.81 1.35
N ILE A 453 -32.52 -22.00 1.90
CA ILE A 453 -31.80 -23.24 1.56
C ILE A 453 -32.03 -23.64 0.09
N GLN A 454 -33.22 -23.37 -0.46
CA GLN A 454 -33.49 -23.59 -1.89
C GLN A 454 -32.61 -22.70 -2.79
N LYS A 455 -32.40 -21.43 -2.40
CA LYS A 455 -31.59 -20.47 -3.16
C LYS A 455 -30.09 -20.69 -2.95
N GLU A 456 -29.71 -20.94 -1.72
CA GLU A 456 -28.32 -21.21 -1.31
C GLU A 456 -28.25 -22.51 -0.51
N PRO A 457 -28.09 -23.68 -1.18
CA PRO A 457 -28.09 -24.99 -0.52
C PRO A 457 -26.98 -25.18 0.53
N ASP A 458 -25.94 -24.33 0.50
CA ASP A 458 -24.80 -24.38 1.41
C ASP A 458 -24.81 -23.21 2.43
N HIS A 459 -25.96 -22.59 2.66
CA HIS A 459 -26.13 -21.58 3.70
C HIS A 459 -26.19 -22.24 5.08
N ALA A 460 -25.05 -22.36 5.74
CA ALA A 460 -24.88 -23.11 6.99
C ALA A 460 -25.80 -22.63 8.12
N GLU A 461 -26.03 -21.33 8.26
CA GLU A 461 -26.87 -20.74 9.29
C GLU A 461 -28.34 -21.12 9.08
N ALA A 462 -28.85 -21.09 7.86
CA ALA A 462 -30.24 -21.45 7.56
C ALA A 462 -30.49 -22.95 7.75
N LEU A 463 -29.50 -23.77 7.32
CA LEU A 463 -29.55 -25.24 7.57
C LEU A 463 -29.61 -25.52 9.07
N ASN A 464 -28.72 -24.88 9.85
CA ASN A 464 -28.72 -25.06 11.31
C ASN A 464 -30.00 -24.51 11.94
N TYR A 465 -30.47 -23.35 11.53
CA TYR A 465 -31.67 -22.73 12.09
C TYR A 465 -32.90 -23.59 11.88
N LEU A 466 -33.10 -24.08 10.66
CA LEU A 466 -34.22 -24.95 10.34
C LEU A 466 -34.12 -26.28 11.11
N GLY A 467 -32.93 -26.90 11.14
CA GLY A 467 -32.68 -28.14 11.86
C GLY A 467 -32.91 -27.99 13.37
N TYR A 468 -32.40 -26.91 13.98
CA TYR A 468 -32.63 -26.61 15.40
C TYR A 468 -34.12 -26.35 15.68
N THR A 469 -34.82 -25.59 14.83
CA THR A 469 -36.26 -25.33 14.96
C THR A 469 -37.07 -26.63 14.95
N TYR A 470 -36.74 -27.57 14.08
CA TYR A 470 -37.37 -28.89 14.06
C TYR A 470 -37.06 -29.68 15.33
N ALA A 471 -35.83 -29.71 15.77
CA ALA A 471 -35.43 -30.42 16.99
C ALA A 471 -36.11 -29.84 18.23
N ASP A 472 -36.10 -28.53 18.41
CA ASP A 472 -36.71 -27.87 19.56
C ASP A 472 -38.20 -28.15 19.65
N ARG A 473 -38.90 -28.18 18.52
CA ARG A 473 -40.32 -28.48 18.42
C ARG A 473 -40.63 -30.00 18.38
N ASN A 474 -39.62 -30.87 18.50
CA ASN A 474 -39.73 -32.33 18.43
C ASN A 474 -40.43 -32.83 17.16
N MET A 475 -40.11 -32.27 16.00
CA MET A 475 -40.70 -32.58 14.71
C MET A 475 -39.57 -32.83 13.67
N HIS A 476 -39.83 -33.73 12.70
CA HIS A 476 -38.90 -34.02 11.60
C HIS A 476 -37.43 -34.28 12.04
N LEU A 477 -37.24 -35.05 13.14
CA LEU A 477 -35.91 -35.20 13.78
C LEU A 477 -34.86 -35.83 12.85
N ASP A 478 -35.23 -36.66 11.88
CA ASP A 478 -34.28 -37.21 10.90
C ASP A 478 -33.82 -36.12 9.91
N GLU A 479 -34.76 -35.34 9.37
CA GLU A 479 -34.45 -34.19 8.52
C GLU A 479 -33.63 -33.14 9.29
N ALA A 480 -33.95 -32.90 10.55
CA ALA A 480 -33.17 -32.00 11.43
C ALA A 480 -31.71 -32.45 11.54
N LEU A 481 -31.49 -33.76 11.74
CA LEU A 481 -30.16 -34.33 11.83
C LEU A 481 -29.36 -34.12 10.53
N GLU A 482 -29.98 -34.42 9.38
CA GLU A 482 -29.34 -34.23 8.07
C GLU A 482 -28.97 -32.77 7.82
N LEU A 483 -29.86 -31.81 8.10
CA LEU A 483 -29.65 -30.38 7.95
C LEU A 483 -28.48 -29.89 8.81
N ILE A 484 -28.46 -30.27 10.10
CA ILE A 484 -27.43 -29.85 11.04
C ILE A 484 -26.09 -30.50 10.70
N GLN A 485 -26.07 -31.77 10.29
CA GLN A 485 -24.84 -32.43 9.84
C GLN A 485 -24.24 -31.72 8.61
N LYS A 486 -25.08 -31.31 7.65
CA LYS A 486 -24.63 -30.51 6.50
C LYS A 486 -24.09 -29.15 6.94
N ALA A 487 -24.78 -28.47 7.85
CA ALA A 487 -24.29 -27.21 8.42
C ALA A 487 -22.91 -27.36 9.09
N LEU A 488 -22.73 -28.47 9.84
CA LEU A 488 -21.47 -28.77 10.52
C LEU A 488 -20.32 -29.10 9.56
N GLN A 489 -20.60 -29.73 8.41
CA GLN A 489 -19.60 -29.94 7.37
C GLN A 489 -19.10 -28.61 6.80
N LEU A 490 -19.98 -27.63 6.68
CA LEU A 490 -19.64 -26.28 6.19
C LEU A 490 -18.90 -25.43 7.23
N LYS A 491 -19.27 -25.57 8.52
CA LYS A 491 -18.70 -24.83 9.66
C LYS A 491 -18.37 -25.76 10.83
N PRO A 492 -17.28 -26.54 10.75
CA PRO A 492 -16.97 -27.62 11.70
C PRO A 492 -16.65 -27.15 13.13
N ASP A 493 -16.21 -25.90 13.28
CA ASP A 493 -15.80 -25.33 14.56
C ASP A 493 -16.85 -24.36 15.15
N SER A 494 -18.09 -24.38 14.64
CA SER A 494 -19.17 -23.56 15.19
C SER A 494 -19.78 -24.23 16.41
N GLY A 495 -19.54 -23.69 17.61
CA GLY A 495 -20.10 -24.19 18.85
C GLY A 495 -21.63 -24.24 18.83
N TYR A 496 -22.30 -23.31 18.18
CA TYR A 496 -23.78 -23.31 18.04
C TYR A 496 -24.32 -24.43 17.16
N ILE A 497 -23.61 -24.78 16.07
CA ILE A 497 -24.02 -25.90 15.20
C ILE A 497 -23.76 -27.22 15.91
N VAL A 498 -22.65 -27.32 16.65
CA VAL A 498 -22.36 -28.52 17.45
C VAL A 498 -23.38 -28.69 18.58
N ASP A 499 -23.79 -27.61 19.24
CA ASP A 499 -24.89 -27.62 20.23
C ASP A 499 -26.20 -28.12 19.60
N SER A 500 -26.57 -27.57 18.45
CA SER A 500 -27.78 -28.03 17.72
C SER A 500 -27.73 -29.53 17.38
N LEU A 501 -26.53 -30.05 17.02
CA LEU A 501 -26.33 -31.48 16.79
C LEU A 501 -26.56 -32.28 18.07
N GLY A 502 -25.99 -31.86 19.19
CA GLY A 502 -26.19 -32.44 20.50
C GLY A 502 -27.68 -32.42 20.88
N TRP A 503 -28.36 -31.29 20.62
CA TRP A 503 -29.77 -31.14 20.92
C TRP A 503 -30.66 -32.07 20.08
N VAL A 504 -30.39 -32.28 18.79
CA VAL A 504 -31.10 -33.28 17.96
C VAL A 504 -30.91 -34.67 18.51
N TYR A 505 -29.70 -35.09 18.89
CA TYR A 505 -29.49 -36.39 19.52
C TYR A 505 -30.27 -36.52 20.83
N TYR A 506 -30.27 -35.46 21.67
CA TYR A 506 -31.08 -35.43 22.89
C TYR A 506 -32.57 -35.66 22.61
N ARG A 507 -33.13 -34.98 21.59
CA ARG A 507 -34.54 -35.12 21.18
C ARG A 507 -34.84 -36.48 20.55
N LYS A 508 -33.85 -37.15 19.97
CA LYS A 508 -33.92 -38.53 19.46
C LYS A 508 -33.70 -39.58 20.57
N GLU A 509 -33.55 -39.15 21.83
CA GLU A 509 -33.28 -39.98 23.01
C GLU A 509 -31.93 -40.73 22.97
N ASP A 510 -30.97 -40.28 22.12
CA ASP A 510 -29.60 -40.79 22.07
C ASP A 510 -28.72 -39.94 22.96
N TYR A 511 -28.83 -40.15 24.25
CA TYR A 511 -28.24 -39.26 25.26
C TYR A 511 -26.73 -39.35 25.31
N GLU A 512 -26.12 -40.49 25.00
CA GLU A 512 -24.69 -40.67 24.96
C GLU A 512 -24.07 -39.81 23.85
N ARG A 513 -24.62 -39.84 22.61
CA ARG A 513 -24.18 -38.97 21.52
C ARG A 513 -24.50 -37.50 21.81
N ALA A 514 -25.64 -37.23 22.41
CA ALA A 514 -26.02 -35.88 22.79
C ALA A 514 -24.97 -35.22 23.72
N VAL A 515 -24.63 -35.90 24.82
CA VAL A 515 -23.67 -35.41 25.80
C VAL A 515 -22.29 -35.21 25.15
N LYS A 516 -21.84 -36.17 24.34
CA LYS A 516 -20.55 -36.05 23.64
C LYS A 516 -20.46 -34.78 22.78
N GLU A 517 -21.48 -34.48 21.96
CA GLU A 517 -21.49 -33.29 21.13
C GLU A 517 -21.71 -32.00 21.95
N LEU A 518 -22.51 -32.04 23.04
CA LEU A 518 -22.70 -30.91 23.93
C LEU A 518 -21.42 -30.55 24.73
N GLU A 519 -20.64 -31.56 25.18
CA GLU A 519 -19.29 -31.32 25.75
C GLU A 519 -18.36 -30.63 24.74
N ARG A 520 -18.40 -31.07 23.47
CA ARG A 520 -17.67 -30.43 22.38
C ARG A 520 -18.18 -29.01 22.15
N ALA A 521 -19.49 -28.77 22.19
CA ALA A 521 -20.04 -27.41 22.04
C ALA A 521 -19.59 -26.49 23.16
N VAL A 522 -19.59 -26.94 24.42
CA VAL A 522 -19.08 -26.19 25.57
C VAL A 522 -17.57 -25.90 25.40
N SER A 523 -16.79 -26.86 24.89
CA SER A 523 -15.36 -26.62 24.65
C SER A 523 -15.10 -25.52 23.62
N LEU A 524 -15.97 -25.36 22.63
CA LEU A 524 -15.92 -24.33 21.60
C LEU A 524 -16.52 -22.98 22.06
N LYS A 525 -17.52 -23.03 22.95
CA LYS A 525 -18.26 -21.88 23.47
C LYS A 525 -18.58 -22.06 24.96
N PRO A 526 -17.57 -21.93 25.84
CA PRO A 526 -17.73 -22.18 27.29
C PRO A 526 -18.53 -21.10 28.03
N ASP A 527 -18.76 -19.96 27.40
CA ASP A 527 -19.41 -18.77 27.94
C ASP A 527 -20.86 -18.58 27.45
N ASP A 528 -21.44 -19.61 26.81
CA ASP A 528 -22.85 -19.57 26.39
C ASP A 528 -23.77 -20.27 27.39
N PRO A 529 -24.76 -19.56 27.99
CA PRO A 529 -25.64 -20.13 29.00
C PRO A 529 -26.59 -21.18 28.44
N VAL A 530 -26.98 -21.12 27.14
CA VAL A 530 -27.89 -22.09 26.53
C VAL A 530 -27.19 -23.42 26.31
N ILE A 531 -25.96 -23.37 25.79
CA ILE A 531 -25.16 -24.58 25.54
C ILE A 531 -24.88 -25.32 26.86
N ASN A 532 -24.54 -24.57 27.93
CA ASN A 532 -24.35 -25.17 29.26
C ASN A 532 -25.64 -25.73 29.83
N GLU A 533 -26.83 -25.11 29.59
CA GLU A 533 -28.11 -25.63 29.97
C GLU A 533 -28.43 -26.97 29.25
N HIS A 534 -28.20 -27.02 27.92
CA HIS A 534 -28.39 -28.24 27.13
C HIS A 534 -27.49 -29.40 27.59
N LEU A 535 -26.22 -29.09 27.93
CA LEU A 535 -25.30 -30.08 28.49
C LEU A 535 -25.80 -30.61 29.83
N GLY A 536 -26.33 -29.75 30.69
CA GLY A 536 -26.95 -30.13 31.95
C GLY A 536 -28.16 -31.06 31.75
N ASP A 537 -29.01 -30.75 30.76
CA ASP A 537 -30.15 -31.60 30.40
C ASP A 537 -29.70 -32.99 29.90
N GLY A 538 -28.63 -33.04 29.10
CA GLY A 538 -28.02 -34.27 28.62
C GLY A 538 -27.50 -35.16 29.76
N TYR A 539 -26.69 -34.58 30.67
CA TYR A 539 -26.18 -35.31 31.84
C TYR A 539 -27.29 -35.81 32.76
N LEU A 540 -28.35 -35.03 32.94
CA LEU A 540 -29.49 -35.45 33.74
C LEU A 540 -30.17 -36.71 33.19
N LYS A 541 -30.27 -36.83 31.86
CA LYS A 541 -30.83 -38.02 31.18
C LYS A 541 -29.96 -39.24 31.31
N LEU A 542 -28.64 -39.07 31.50
CA LEU A 542 -27.69 -40.16 31.78
C LEU A 542 -27.58 -40.48 33.27
N ASP A 543 -28.39 -39.87 34.15
CA ASP A 543 -28.36 -39.94 35.62
C ASP A 543 -27.01 -39.42 36.22
N GLU A 544 -26.27 -38.63 35.48
CA GLU A 544 -25.02 -37.98 35.94
C GLU A 544 -25.31 -36.66 36.69
N LYS A 545 -26.09 -36.78 37.78
CA LYS A 545 -26.64 -35.61 38.52
C LYS A 545 -25.61 -34.59 38.97
N ALA A 546 -24.41 -35.03 39.38
CA ALA A 546 -23.37 -34.10 39.82
C ALA A 546 -22.86 -33.23 38.67
N LYS A 547 -22.69 -33.81 37.47
CA LYS A 547 -22.27 -33.04 36.29
C LYS A 547 -23.40 -32.15 35.78
N ALA A 548 -24.65 -32.61 35.83
CA ALA A 548 -25.81 -31.80 35.47
C ALA A 548 -25.90 -30.54 36.37
N LEU A 549 -25.71 -30.72 37.68
CA LEU A 549 -25.67 -29.59 38.63
C LEU A 549 -24.63 -28.58 38.25
N GLN A 550 -23.38 -29.02 38.02
CA GLN A 550 -22.27 -28.17 37.64
C GLN A 550 -22.53 -27.39 36.32
N ALA A 551 -23.11 -28.04 35.32
CA ALA A 551 -23.44 -27.41 34.04
C ALA A 551 -24.54 -26.33 34.20
N TYR A 552 -25.59 -26.61 35.01
CA TYR A 552 -26.63 -25.60 35.27
C TYR A 552 -26.13 -24.44 36.12
N GLU A 553 -25.26 -24.69 37.12
CA GLU A 553 -24.60 -23.62 37.89
C GLU A 553 -23.77 -22.73 36.99
N ARG A 554 -23.01 -23.34 36.08
CA ARG A 554 -22.24 -22.58 35.08
C ARG A 554 -23.14 -21.75 34.17
N ALA A 555 -24.25 -22.32 33.67
CA ALA A 555 -25.22 -21.58 32.88
C ALA A 555 -25.82 -20.38 33.64
N LEU A 556 -26.02 -20.53 34.96
CA LEU A 556 -26.54 -19.46 35.82
C LEU A 556 -25.52 -18.31 36.02
N GLU A 557 -24.23 -18.63 36.13
CA GLU A 557 -23.14 -17.65 36.25
C GLU A 557 -22.97 -16.78 35.01
N LEU A 558 -23.42 -17.25 33.86
CA LEU A 558 -23.23 -16.63 32.54
C LEU A 558 -24.31 -15.58 32.18
N ASP A 559 -25.04 -15.06 33.17
CA ASP A 559 -26.08 -14.04 33.02
C ASP A 559 -27.18 -14.41 32.00
N PRO A 560 -27.92 -15.55 32.23
CA PRO A 560 -28.93 -16.02 31.30
C PRO A 560 -30.12 -15.04 31.23
N ARG A 561 -30.84 -15.06 30.09
CA ARG A 561 -32.09 -14.28 29.94
C ARG A 561 -33.11 -14.61 31.01
N ALA A 562 -34.04 -13.69 31.30
CA ALA A 562 -34.99 -13.82 32.39
C ALA A 562 -35.83 -15.10 32.36
N ASP A 563 -36.25 -15.54 31.18
CA ASP A 563 -37.00 -16.81 30.99
C ASP A 563 -36.12 -18.04 31.26
N GLN A 564 -34.88 -18.03 30.77
CA GLN A 564 -33.90 -19.07 31.01
C GLN A 564 -33.47 -19.12 32.48
N LEU A 565 -33.26 -17.98 33.10
CA LEU A 565 -32.94 -17.85 34.52
C LEU A 565 -34.00 -18.53 35.39
N LYS A 566 -35.29 -18.34 35.02
CA LYS A 566 -36.40 -18.99 35.71
C LYS A 566 -36.34 -20.53 35.56
N ARG A 567 -36.16 -21.03 34.32
CA ARG A 567 -36.05 -22.49 34.05
C ARG A 567 -34.85 -23.11 34.78
N LEU A 568 -33.67 -22.48 34.74
CA LEU A 568 -32.47 -22.96 35.42
C LEU A 568 -32.67 -23.06 36.94
N LYS A 569 -33.28 -22.05 37.58
CA LYS A 569 -33.60 -22.09 39.02
C LYS A 569 -34.58 -23.22 39.37
N GLU A 570 -35.56 -23.50 38.50
CA GLU A 570 -36.50 -24.62 38.69
C GLU A 570 -35.79 -25.98 38.56
N LYS A 571 -34.91 -26.16 37.55
CA LYS A 571 -34.10 -27.37 37.35
C LYS A 571 -33.15 -27.64 38.51
N LEU A 572 -32.44 -26.61 38.99
CA LEU A 572 -31.54 -26.71 40.14
C LEU A 572 -32.30 -27.10 41.42
N LYS A 573 -33.41 -26.46 41.68
CA LYS A 573 -34.26 -26.79 42.84
C LYS A 573 -34.80 -28.20 42.82
N ALA A 574 -35.14 -28.73 41.63
CA ALA A 574 -35.60 -30.10 41.45
C ALA A 574 -34.46 -31.09 41.78
N LEU A 575 -33.27 -30.87 41.26
CA LEU A 575 -32.08 -31.69 41.53
C LEU A 575 -31.68 -31.70 43.02
N GLU A 576 -31.66 -30.54 43.68
CA GLU A 576 -31.35 -30.45 45.10
C GLU A 576 -32.38 -31.21 45.98
N LYS A 577 -33.68 -31.19 45.61
CA LYS A 577 -34.72 -31.91 46.29
C LYS A 577 -34.57 -33.43 46.17
N GLU A 578 -34.18 -33.91 44.96
CA GLU A 578 -33.91 -35.33 44.73
C GLU A 578 -32.67 -35.80 45.50
N GLN A 579 -31.60 -34.98 45.62
CA GLN A 579 -30.42 -35.32 46.39
C GLN A 579 -30.70 -35.34 47.92
N LYS A 580 -31.59 -34.50 48.44
CA LYS A 580 -31.99 -34.48 49.85
C LYS A 580 -33.05 -35.52 50.23
N GLY A 581 -33.72 -36.08 49.23
CA GLY A 581 -34.77 -37.10 49.41
C GLY A 581 -34.34 -38.54 49.15
N ALA A 582 -33.06 -38.79 48.78
CA ALA A 582 -32.49 -40.14 48.71
C ALA A 582 -32.21 -40.63 50.14
N PRO A 583 -32.72 -41.83 50.55
CA PRO A 583 -32.60 -42.37 51.91
C PRO A 583 -31.15 -42.71 52.28
#